data_1f6c8204de5bad424b7bef6519cb7a8d
#
_entry.id   1f6c8204de5bad424b7bef6519cb7a8d
#
_cell.length_a   1.000
_cell.length_b   1.000
_cell.length_c   1.000
_cell.angle_alpha   90.00
_cell.angle_beta   90.00
_cell.angle_gamma   90.00
#
_symmetry.space_group_name_H-M   'P 1'
#
loop_
_entity.id
_entity.type
_entity.pdbx_description
1 polymer ?
#
loop_
_entity_poly.entity_id
_entity_poly.type
_entity_poly.pdbx_seq_one_letter_code
_entity_poly.pdbx_strand_id
1 'polypeptide(L)'
;MTSLFPHLLEPIQIGGVRLRNRIFSSGHMTCMLSDGLPNADFVAYHEARAAGGCGLIITESAAVHPTSNAYNVQLFRDDSIAALSKVADAVHRHDCKVFGQLGHGGRETHSSPDGTAPVAFGPSQVASERFHVIPRAMPKKLIVEIGHSFGAGAERYLEAGFDGVEIMASHGLLLAQFLNPRVNRRVDEYGGDLDNRMRLLRDTIASVRKRTGSSLAVGIRISGDELNVGGLEPEEVVEVCARLNDDGELDFIDVIGGSMT
;
A
#
# COMPACT_ATOMS: atom_id res chain seq x y z
N MET A 1 -23.68 14.53 -28.04
CA MET A 1 -22.34 15.13 -28.16
C MET A 1 -21.33 14.02 -28.03
N THR A 2 -20.51 13.78 -29.06
CA THR A 2 -19.39 12.85 -28.99
C THR A 2 -18.38 13.41 -27.97
N SER A 3 -18.06 12.61 -26.94
CA SER A 3 -17.06 12.99 -25.93
C SER A 3 -15.70 13.28 -26.61
N LEU A 4 -15.05 14.38 -26.22
CA LEU A 4 -13.68 14.68 -26.68
C LEU A 4 -12.67 13.61 -26.18
N PHE A 5 -13.02 12.87 -25.15
CA PHE A 5 -12.18 11.83 -24.52
C PHE A 5 -12.97 10.54 -24.33
N PRO A 6 -13.36 9.84 -25.43
CA PRO A 6 -14.22 8.67 -25.34
C PRO A 6 -13.63 7.57 -24.45
N HIS A 7 -12.34 7.28 -24.59
CA HIS A 7 -11.67 6.21 -23.83
C HIS A 7 -11.56 6.49 -22.33
N LEU A 8 -11.47 7.77 -21.92
CA LEU A 8 -11.38 8.14 -20.51
C LEU A 8 -12.65 7.79 -19.72
N LEU A 9 -13.81 7.90 -20.40
CA LEU A 9 -15.12 7.68 -19.78
C LEU A 9 -15.68 6.25 -20.02
N GLU A 10 -14.94 5.41 -20.76
CA GLU A 10 -15.29 4.01 -20.91
C GLU A 10 -15.06 3.23 -19.61
N PRO A 11 -15.96 2.30 -19.27
CA PRO A 11 -15.73 1.39 -18.15
C PRO A 11 -14.45 0.57 -18.33
N ILE A 12 -13.85 0.17 -17.21
CA ILE A 12 -12.72 -0.76 -17.17
C ILE A 12 -12.94 -1.81 -16.09
N GLN A 13 -12.42 -3.01 -16.30
CA GLN A 13 -12.44 -4.11 -15.35
C GLN A 13 -11.06 -4.23 -14.70
N ILE A 14 -11.01 -4.30 -13.36
CA ILE A 14 -9.80 -4.60 -12.58
C ILE A 14 -10.13 -5.82 -11.71
N GLY A 15 -9.56 -6.97 -12.02
CA GLY A 15 -9.97 -8.24 -11.41
C GLY A 15 -11.47 -8.45 -11.53
N GLY A 16 -12.16 -8.73 -10.43
CA GLY A 16 -13.62 -8.85 -10.35
C GLY A 16 -14.39 -7.52 -10.33
N VAL A 17 -13.71 -6.36 -10.26
CA VAL A 17 -14.31 -5.06 -10.01
C VAL A 17 -14.47 -4.25 -11.28
N ARG A 18 -15.72 -3.85 -11.60
CA ARG A 18 -16.01 -2.95 -12.73
C ARG A 18 -16.03 -1.50 -12.26
N LEU A 19 -15.19 -0.67 -12.88
CA LEU A 19 -15.16 0.78 -12.72
C LEU A 19 -15.99 1.45 -13.81
N ARG A 20 -16.75 2.51 -13.47
CA ARG A 20 -17.58 3.23 -14.43
C ARG A 20 -16.81 4.05 -15.47
N ASN A 21 -15.56 4.40 -15.17
CA ASN A 21 -14.63 5.11 -16.05
C ASN A 21 -13.18 4.86 -15.62
N ARG A 22 -12.21 5.46 -16.33
CA ARG A 22 -10.77 5.29 -16.11
C ARG A 22 -10.15 6.43 -15.30
N ILE A 23 -10.96 7.17 -14.55
CA ILE A 23 -10.51 8.27 -13.69
C ILE A 23 -10.43 7.75 -12.26
N PHE A 24 -9.25 7.82 -11.65
CA PHE A 24 -9.11 7.46 -10.24
C PHE A 24 -8.35 8.53 -9.44
N SER A 25 -8.64 8.59 -8.15
CA SER A 25 -7.89 9.35 -7.17
C SER A 25 -6.91 8.40 -6.50
N SER A 26 -5.61 8.59 -6.72
CA SER A 26 -4.59 7.74 -6.08
C SER A 26 -4.46 8.07 -4.59
N GLY A 27 -3.93 7.10 -3.82
CA GLY A 27 -3.71 7.25 -2.39
C GLY A 27 -2.70 8.35 -2.06
N HIS A 28 -3.07 9.23 -1.14
CA HIS A 28 -2.18 10.23 -0.56
C HIS A 28 -2.60 10.51 0.88
N MET A 29 -1.64 10.92 1.70
CA MET A 29 -1.86 11.16 3.11
C MET A 29 -2.70 12.43 3.32
N THR A 30 -3.82 12.29 4.01
CA THR A 30 -4.72 13.39 4.36
C THR A 30 -4.52 13.90 5.78
N CYS A 31 -4.04 13.05 6.68
CA CYS A 31 -3.94 13.30 8.12
C CYS A 31 -5.32 13.62 8.78
N MET A 32 -6.42 13.27 8.15
CA MET A 32 -7.79 13.52 8.65
C MET A 32 -8.24 12.37 9.56
N LEU A 33 -7.50 12.16 10.64
CA LEU A 33 -7.71 11.07 11.58
C LEU A 33 -8.02 11.57 12.98
N SER A 34 -8.78 10.79 13.74
CA SER A 34 -8.95 10.95 15.19
C SER A 34 -8.61 9.62 15.85
N ASP A 35 -7.67 9.64 16.78
CA ASP A 35 -7.16 8.42 17.43
C ASP A 35 -6.72 7.32 16.45
N GLY A 36 -6.07 7.71 15.34
CA GLY A 36 -5.61 6.77 14.31
C GLY A 36 -6.70 6.15 13.44
N LEU A 37 -7.94 6.65 13.51
CA LEU A 37 -9.08 6.18 12.72
C LEU A 37 -9.63 7.31 11.83
N PRO A 38 -10.19 6.98 10.63
CA PRO A 38 -10.87 7.94 9.78
C PRO A 38 -11.92 8.74 10.52
N ASN A 39 -11.83 10.08 10.50
CA ASN A 39 -12.83 10.98 11.04
C ASN A 39 -13.85 11.44 9.96
N ALA A 40 -14.77 12.34 10.32
CA ALA A 40 -15.80 12.81 9.41
C ALA A 40 -15.20 13.56 8.20
N ASP A 41 -14.10 14.28 8.38
CA ASP A 41 -13.46 15.02 7.29
C ASP A 41 -12.80 14.06 6.29
N PHE A 42 -12.24 12.95 6.76
CA PHE A 42 -11.71 11.87 5.90
C PHE A 42 -12.82 11.30 5.01
N VAL A 43 -14.00 11.01 5.59
CA VAL A 43 -15.16 10.51 4.84
C VAL A 43 -15.61 11.53 3.80
N ALA A 44 -15.81 12.78 4.20
CA ALA A 44 -16.26 13.87 3.32
C ALA A 44 -15.25 14.15 2.18
N TYR A 45 -13.95 14.06 2.48
CA TYR A 45 -12.88 14.23 1.50
C TYR A 45 -12.94 13.21 0.36
N HIS A 46 -13.16 11.94 0.67
CA HIS A 46 -13.27 10.87 -0.33
C HIS A 46 -14.62 10.92 -1.04
N GLU A 47 -15.71 11.20 -0.31
CA GLU A 47 -17.04 11.37 -0.90
C GLU A 47 -17.09 12.49 -1.93
N ALA A 48 -16.45 13.63 -1.68
CA ALA A 48 -16.40 14.75 -2.62
C ALA A 48 -15.74 14.36 -3.96
N ARG A 49 -14.71 13.50 -3.94
CA ARG A 49 -14.08 13.00 -5.17
C ARG A 49 -14.96 12.02 -5.92
N ALA A 50 -15.65 11.15 -5.21
CA ALA A 50 -16.63 10.23 -5.79
C ALA A 50 -17.78 11.01 -6.46
N ALA A 51 -18.34 12.02 -5.77
CA ALA A 51 -19.34 12.92 -6.31
C ALA A 51 -18.83 13.72 -7.51
N GLY A 52 -17.53 14.08 -7.52
CA GLY A 52 -16.86 14.75 -8.63
C GLY A 52 -16.65 13.90 -9.88
N GLY A 53 -16.95 12.60 -9.83
CA GLY A 53 -16.96 11.74 -11.03
C GLY A 53 -15.84 10.71 -11.12
N CYS A 54 -15.00 10.52 -10.11
CA CYS A 54 -14.03 9.42 -10.08
C CYS A 54 -14.74 8.06 -10.21
N GLY A 55 -14.14 7.14 -10.96
CA GLY A 55 -14.56 5.73 -11.03
C GLY A 55 -13.97 4.88 -9.91
N LEU A 56 -12.81 5.30 -9.39
CA LEU A 56 -12.10 4.63 -8.30
C LEU A 56 -11.46 5.65 -7.37
N ILE A 57 -11.50 5.36 -6.08
CA ILE A 57 -10.70 6.04 -5.06
C ILE A 57 -9.81 5.01 -4.39
N ILE A 58 -8.50 5.31 -4.32
CA ILE A 58 -7.56 4.58 -3.46
C ILE A 58 -7.31 5.46 -2.24
N THR A 59 -7.57 4.94 -1.05
CA THR A 59 -7.36 5.69 0.20
C THR A 59 -5.87 5.78 0.55
N GLU A 60 -5.52 6.62 1.52
CA GLU A 60 -4.13 6.74 2.00
C GLU A 60 -3.63 5.42 2.60
N SER A 61 -2.29 5.29 2.64
CA SER A 61 -1.64 4.10 3.19
C SER A 61 -1.99 3.90 4.66
N ALA A 62 -2.59 2.76 4.98
CA ALA A 62 -2.92 2.36 6.34
C ALA A 62 -1.81 1.50 6.96
N ALA A 63 -1.52 1.73 8.24
CA ALA A 63 -0.57 0.95 9.01
C ALA A 63 -1.12 -0.44 9.33
N VAL A 64 -0.52 -1.47 8.75
CA VAL A 64 -0.96 -2.87 8.95
C VAL A 64 -0.45 -3.49 10.26
N HIS A 65 0.54 -2.85 10.91
CA HIS A 65 1.19 -3.37 12.13
C HIS A 65 1.56 -2.21 13.08
N PRO A 66 1.52 -2.41 14.41
CA PRO A 66 1.80 -1.34 15.39
C PRO A 66 3.23 -0.78 15.35
N THR A 67 4.17 -1.48 14.71
CA THR A 67 5.54 -0.94 14.49
C THR A 67 5.66 0.02 13.30
N SER A 68 4.55 0.39 12.67
CA SER A 68 4.49 1.42 11.62
C SER A 68 4.20 2.81 12.20
N ASN A 69 4.03 3.82 11.35
CA ASN A 69 3.78 5.19 11.76
C ASN A 69 2.38 5.39 12.36
N ALA A 70 2.30 6.14 13.45
CA ALA A 70 1.06 6.42 14.16
C ALA A 70 0.13 7.41 13.44
N TYR A 71 0.63 8.20 12.50
CA TYR A 71 -0.16 9.16 11.72
C TYR A 71 -0.91 8.53 10.53
N ASN A 72 -0.70 7.23 10.28
CA ASN A 72 -1.50 6.48 9.30
C ASN A 72 -2.75 5.91 9.95
N VAL A 73 -3.77 5.59 9.14
CA VAL A 73 -4.90 4.79 9.60
C VAL A 73 -4.39 3.51 10.26
N GLN A 74 -4.75 3.28 11.52
CA GLN A 74 -4.29 2.13 12.29
C GLN A 74 -5.12 0.89 11.95
N LEU A 75 -4.85 0.30 10.80
CA LEU A 75 -5.60 -0.84 10.26
C LEU A 75 -5.38 -2.16 11.03
N PHE A 76 -4.38 -2.21 11.91
CA PHE A 76 -4.16 -3.34 12.81
C PHE A 76 -5.17 -3.45 13.95
N ARG A 77 -6.08 -2.46 14.11
CA ARG A 77 -7.14 -2.40 15.12
C ARG A 77 -8.47 -2.85 14.50
N ASP A 78 -9.27 -3.62 15.21
CA ASP A 78 -10.57 -4.09 14.73
C ASP A 78 -11.64 -2.98 14.67
N ASP A 79 -11.53 -1.94 15.51
CA ASP A 79 -12.41 -0.77 15.46
C ASP A 79 -12.23 0.09 14.20
N SER A 80 -11.16 -0.15 13.44
CA SER A 80 -10.95 0.45 12.11
C SER A 80 -12.05 0.04 11.11
N ILE A 81 -12.62 -1.15 11.23
CA ILE A 81 -13.65 -1.68 10.32
C ILE A 81 -14.86 -0.74 10.29
N ALA A 82 -15.41 -0.40 11.46
CA ALA A 82 -16.58 0.47 11.56
C ALA A 82 -16.32 1.92 11.05
N ALA A 83 -15.09 2.42 11.21
CA ALA A 83 -14.71 3.74 10.69
C ALA A 83 -14.56 3.71 9.16
N LEU A 84 -13.94 2.67 8.62
CA LEU A 84 -13.73 2.47 7.18
C LEU A 84 -15.02 2.15 6.44
N SER A 85 -15.98 1.43 7.04
CA SER A 85 -17.30 1.19 6.42
C SER A 85 -18.02 2.49 6.06
N LYS A 86 -17.87 3.54 6.89
CA LYS A 86 -18.45 4.86 6.58
C LYS A 86 -17.83 5.47 5.31
N VAL A 87 -16.55 5.20 5.05
CA VAL A 87 -15.86 5.66 3.83
C VAL A 87 -16.40 4.89 2.62
N ALA A 88 -16.50 3.56 2.73
CA ALA A 88 -17.03 2.72 1.65
C ALA A 88 -18.46 3.13 1.29
N ASP A 89 -19.34 3.26 2.29
CA ASP A 89 -20.72 3.70 2.09
C ASP A 89 -20.81 5.07 1.41
N ALA A 90 -19.97 6.02 1.84
CA ALA A 90 -19.96 7.37 1.29
C ALA A 90 -19.55 7.39 -0.18
N VAL A 91 -18.51 6.64 -0.54
CA VAL A 91 -18.00 6.54 -1.91
C VAL A 91 -18.99 5.79 -2.81
N HIS A 92 -19.56 4.69 -2.34
CA HIS A 92 -20.49 3.86 -3.10
C HIS A 92 -21.80 4.57 -3.46
N ARG A 93 -22.26 5.55 -2.65
CA ARG A 93 -23.42 6.37 -3.00
C ARG A 93 -23.31 7.08 -4.34
N HIS A 94 -22.11 7.25 -4.86
CA HIS A 94 -21.81 7.96 -6.11
C HIS A 94 -21.38 7.03 -7.25
N ASP A 95 -21.69 5.72 -7.20
CA ASP A 95 -21.27 4.71 -8.20
C ASP A 95 -19.75 4.77 -8.43
N CYS A 96 -18.99 4.94 -7.37
CA CYS A 96 -17.53 4.95 -7.35
C CYS A 96 -17.03 3.79 -6.52
N LYS A 97 -15.95 3.15 -6.95
CA LYS A 97 -15.29 2.06 -6.23
C LYS A 97 -14.23 2.58 -5.27
N VAL A 98 -13.94 1.83 -4.19
CA VAL A 98 -12.94 2.20 -3.21
C VAL A 98 -11.98 1.05 -2.92
N PHE A 99 -10.68 1.34 -3.02
CA PHE A 99 -9.59 0.42 -2.65
C PHE A 99 -8.85 0.99 -1.44
N GLY A 100 -8.45 0.10 -0.54
CA GLY A 100 -7.65 0.45 0.63
C GLY A 100 -6.17 0.24 0.37
N GLN A 101 -5.32 1.21 0.73
CA GLN A 101 -3.88 1.03 0.58
C GLN A 101 -3.26 0.45 1.85
N LEU A 102 -2.52 -0.66 1.72
CA LEU A 102 -1.86 -1.39 2.81
C LEU A 102 -0.37 -1.01 2.87
N GLY A 103 0.11 -0.58 4.03
CA GLY A 103 1.49 -0.14 4.13
C GLY A 103 2.14 -0.33 5.50
N HIS A 104 3.46 -0.19 5.50
CA HIS A 104 4.31 -0.16 6.69
C HIS A 104 5.50 0.74 6.44
N GLY A 105 5.77 1.67 7.36
CA GLY A 105 6.83 2.68 7.21
C GLY A 105 8.25 2.11 7.10
N GLY A 106 8.49 0.96 7.72
CA GLY A 106 9.84 0.39 7.73
C GLY A 106 10.82 1.34 8.43
N ARG A 107 11.98 1.60 7.80
CA ARG A 107 12.99 2.54 8.32
C ARG A 107 12.51 4.00 8.35
N GLU A 108 11.45 4.32 7.63
CA GLU A 108 10.82 5.65 7.60
C GLU A 108 9.80 5.84 8.73
N THR A 109 9.73 4.91 9.68
CA THR A 109 8.91 5.07 10.89
C THR A 109 9.56 6.06 11.85
N HIS A 110 8.85 7.17 12.14
CA HIS A 110 9.40 8.28 12.93
C HIS A 110 8.42 8.89 13.93
N SER A 111 7.20 8.37 14.01
CA SER A 111 6.18 8.89 14.93
C SER A 111 5.45 7.78 15.68
N SER A 112 5.19 7.99 16.96
CA SER A 112 4.30 7.19 17.80
C SER A 112 3.16 8.04 18.37
N PRO A 113 2.05 7.39 18.85
CA PRO A 113 0.87 8.09 19.33
C PRO A 113 1.15 9.06 20.50
N ASP A 114 2.16 8.77 21.29
CA ASP A 114 2.57 9.58 22.45
C ASP A 114 3.57 10.70 22.10
N GLY A 115 3.89 10.86 20.80
CA GLY A 115 4.84 11.87 20.32
C GLY A 115 6.31 11.51 20.49
N THR A 116 6.63 10.33 21.01
CA THR A 116 8.03 9.86 21.10
C THR A 116 8.50 9.30 19.76
N ALA A 117 9.82 9.16 19.58
CA ALA A 117 10.41 8.49 18.44
C ALA A 117 10.33 6.96 18.64
N PRO A 118 9.59 6.22 17.81
CA PRO A 118 9.50 4.78 17.90
C PRO A 118 10.79 4.10 17.46
N VAL A 119 10.93 2.82 17.79
CA VAL A 119 11.99 2.00 17.20
C VAL A 119 11.61 1.68 15.76
N ALA A 120 12.32 2.29 14.81
CA ALA A 120 12.19 1.95 13.40
C ALA A 120 12.83 0.59 13.10
N PHE A 121 12.20 -0.18 12.21
CA PHE A 121 12.72 -1.44 11.70
C PHE A 121 12.87 -1.37 10.18
N GLY A 122 13.93 -1.98 9.65
CA GLY A 122 14.16 -2.07 8.20
C GLY A 122 14.83 -3.40 7.86
N PRO A 123 15.08 -3.70 6.58
CA PRO A 123 15.78 -4.91 6.21
C PRO A 123 17.19 -4.98 6.84
N SER A 124 17.85 -3.83 6.94
CA SER A 124 19.21 -3.68 7.49
C SER A 124 19.36 -2.35 8.23
N GLN A 125 20.48 -2.18 8.95
CA GLN A 125 20.79 -0.95 9.69
C GLN A 125 21.34 0.16 8.74
N VAL A 126 20.55 0.52 7.73
CA VAL A 126 20.84 1.62 6.81
C VAL A 126 19.97 2.81 7.17
N ALA A 127 20.59 3.93 7.53
CA ALA A 127 19.89 5.13 7.96
C ALA A 127 18.88 5.62 6.91
N SER A 128 17.72 6.13 7.39
CA SER A 128 16.83 6.93 6.56
C SER A 128 17.51 8.25 6.20
N GLU A 129 17.56 8.58 4.92
CA GLU A 129 18.11 9.86 4.46
C GLU A 129 17.18 11.03 4.81
N ARG A 130 15.88 10.75 4.95
CA ARG A 130 14.86 11.75 5.26
C ARG A 130 14.80 12.11 6.75
N PHE A 131 14.81 11.10 7.61
CA PHE A 131 14.60 11.31 9.06
C PHE A 131 15.86 11.09 9.89
N HIS A 132 16.98 10.71 9.25
CA HIS A 132 18.27 10.44 9.90
C HIS A 132 18.20 9.42 11.05
N VAL A 133 17.22 8.53 10.98
CA VAL A 133 17.03 7.42 11.93
C VAL A 133 17.75 6.19 11.44
N ILE A 134 18.54 5.55 12.30
CA ILE A 134 19.14 4.24 12.02
C ILE A 134 18.18 3.17 12.51
N PRO A 135 17.53 2.40 11.61
CA PRO A 135 16.60 1.36 12.00
C PRO A 135 17.32 0.16 12.63
N ARG A 136 16.60 -0.63 13.40
CA ARG A 136 17.05 -1.98 13.75
C ARG A 136 16.82 -2.91 12.57
N ALA A 137 17.80 -3.81 12.29
CA ALA A 137 17.58 -4.88 11.33
C ALA A 137 16.44 -5.77 11.81
N MET A 138 15.45 -5.98 10.95
CA MET A 138 14.23 -6.72 11.28
C MET A 138 14.56 -8.22 11.49
N PRO A 139 14.22 -8.80 12.66
CA PRO A 139 14.37 -10.24 12.86
C PRO A 139 13.36 -11.01 11.98
N LYS A 140 13.71 -12.21 11.53
CA LYS A 140 12.87 -13.03 10.65
C LYS A 140 11.45 -13.23 11.17
N LYS A 141 11.29 -13.45 12.47
CA LYS A 141 9.97 -13.59 13.10
C LYS A 141 9.08 -12.36 12.84
N LEU A 142 9.65 -11.15 12.95
CA LEU A 142 8.91 -9.91 12.70
C LEU A 142 8.62 -9.72 11.20
N ILE A 143 9.51 -10.15 10.30
CA ILE A 143 9.27 -10.13 8.84
C ILE A 143 8.01 -10.95 8.52
N VAL A 144 7.94 -12.18 9.00
CA VAL A 144 6.80 -13.08 8.81
C VAL A 144 5.52 -12.51 9.43
N GLU A 145 5.60 -11.97 10.66
CA GLU A 145 4.48 -11.36 11.37
C GLU A 145 3.89 -10.18 10.58
N ILE A 146 4.75 -9.29 10.07
CA ILE A 146 4.31 -8.16 9.25
C ILE A 146 3.69 -8.64 7.94
N GLY A 147 4.28 -9.61 7.24
CA GLY A 147 3.68 -10.20 6.04
C GLY A 147 2.26 -10.74 6.28
N HIS A 148 2.04 -11.40 7.42
CA HIS A 148 0.70 -11.84 7.82
C HIS A 148 -0.24 -10.67 8.17
N SER A 149 0.28 -9.58 8.70
CA SER A 149 -0.51 -8.41 9.07
C SER A 149 -1.09 -7.68 7.85
N PHE A 150 -0.41 -7.71 6.70
CA PHE A 150 -0.98 -7.23 5.43
C PHE A 150 -2.24 -8.02 5.05
N GLY A 151 -2.21 -9.34 5.17
CA GLY A 151 -3.39 -10.17 4.94
C GLY A 151 -4.54 -9.83 5.91
N ALA A 152 -4.24 -9.67 7.21
CA ALA A 152 -5.23 -9.28 8.20
C ALA A 152 -5.81 -7.88 7.93
N GLY A 153 -4.98 -6.94 7.45
CA GLY A 153 -5.44 -5.63 7.01
C GLY A 153 -6.37 -5.70 5.80
N ALA A 154 -6.05 -6.54 4.81
CA ALA A 154 -6.92 -6.75 3.66
C ALA A 154 -8.28 -7.35 4.04
N GLU A 155 -8.31 -8.29 4.99
CA GLU A 155 -9.55 -8.85 5.53
C GLU A 155 -10.41 -7.77 6.21
N ARG A 156 -9.82 -6.84 6.98
CA ARG A 156 -10.55 -5.70 7.56
C ARG A 156 -11.10 -4.75 6.51
N TYR A 157 -10.39 -4.51 5.40
CA TYR A 157 -10.93 -3.75 4.27
C TYR A 157 -12.10 -4.47 3.61
N LEU A 158 -12.03 -5.79 3.44
CA LEU A 158 -13.14 -6.60 2.92
C LEU A 158 -14.37 -6.48 3.84
N GLU A 159 -14.19 -6.66 5.15
CA GLU A 159 -15.27 -6.53 6.15
C GLU A 159 -15.84 -5.10 6.19
N ALA A 160 -15.04 -4.09 5.92
CA ALA A 160 -15.48 -2.70 5.83
C ALA A 160 -16.21 -2.37 4.52
N GLY A 161 -16.32 -3.32 3.58
CA GLY A 161 -17.03 -3.14 2.31
C GLY A 161 -16.21 -2.49 1.20
N PHE A 162 -14.88 -2.48 1.28
CA PHE A 162 -14.01 -2.03 0.20
C PHE A 162 -14.03 -3.02 -0.97
N ASP A 163 -13.79 -2.53 -2.19
CA ASP A 163 -13.83 -3.33 -3.43
C ASP A 163 -12.45 -3.92 -3.80
N GLY A 164 -11.37 -3.42 -3.19
CA GLY A 164 -10.01 -3.88 -3.47
C GLY A 164 -8.97 -3.33 -2.51
N VAL A 165 -7.74 -3.78 -2.68
CA VAL A 165 -6.58 -3.31 -1.92
C VAL A 165 -5.37 -3.08 -2.83
N GLU A 166 -4.55 -2.09 -2.44
CA GLU A 166 -3.28 -1.78 -3.05
C GLU A 166 -2.16 -1.96 -2.03
N ILE A 167 -1.22 -2.85 -2.31
CA ILE A 167 -0.07 -3.11 -1.44
C ILE A 167 1.03 -2.10 -1.77
N MET A 168 1.47 -1.32 -0.79
CA MET A 168 2.48 -0.28 -0.95
C MET A 168 3.90 -0.86 -1.01
N ALA A 169 4.43 -0.99 -2.24
CA ALA A 169 5.80 -1.41 -2.52
C ALA A 169 6.63 -0.29 -3.18
N SER A 170 6.36 0.97 -2.82
CA SER A 170 6.97 2.18 -3.38
C SER A 170 7.39 3.17 -2.31
N HIS A 171 7.88 4.35 -2.73
CA HIS A 171 8.22 5.50 -1.88
C HIS A 171 9.30 5.22 -0.82
N GLY A 172 10.12 4.18 -0.98
CA GLY A 172 11.10 3.82 0.04
C GLY A 172 10.49 3.27 1.34
N LEU A 173 9.19 2.84 1.33
CA LEU A 173 8.54 2.18 2.45
C LEU A 173 8.95 0.70 2.54
N LEU A 174 8.49 -0.02 3.56
CA LEU A 174 9.05 -1.32 3.95
C LEU A 174 9.28 -2.30 2.80
N LEU A 175 8.27 -2.57 1.96
CA LEU A 175 8.39 -3.54 0.87
C LEU A 175 9.39 -3.06 -0.20
N ALA A 176 9.39 -1.76 -0.51
CA ALA A 176 10.41 -1.16 -1.39
C ALA A 176 11.82 -1.26 -0.77
N GLN A 177 11.96 -1.10 0.55
CA GLN A 177 13.25 -1.26 1.23
C GLN A 177 13.80 -2.69 1.09
N PHE A 178 12.93 -3.71 1.10
CA PHE A 178 13.36 -5.11 0.88
C PHE A 178 13.77 -5.35 -0.57
N LEU A 179 13.12 -4.72 -1.54
CA LEU A 179 13.49 -4.80 -2.96
C LEU A 179 14.82 -4.08 -3.25
N ASN A 180 15.08 -2.95 -2.61
CA ASN A 180 16.19 -2.07 -2.89
C ASN A 180 17.53 -2.64 -2.39
N PRO A 181 18.51 -2.93 -3.28
CA PRO A 181 19.80 -3.52 -2.90
C PRO A 181 20.70 -2.58 -2.09
N ARG A 182 20.52 -1.27 -2.19
CA ARG A 182 21.26 -0.28 -1.40
C ARG A 182 20.84 -0.31 0.07
N VAL A 183 19.57 -0.58 0.35
CA VAL A 183 18.97 -0.60 1.69
C VAL A 183 18.97 -2.01 2.27
N ASN A 184 18.66 -3.02 1.46
CA ASN A 184 18.62 -4.42 1.87
C ASN A 184 20.00 -5.07 1.73
N ARG A 185 20.76 -5.07 2.81
CA ARG A 185 22.09 -5.68 2.90
C ARG A 185 22.06 -7.01 3.65
N ARG A 186 20.91 -7.69 3.64
CA ARG A 186 20.76 -9.02 4.27
C ARG A 186 21.51 -10.08 3.49
N VAL A 187 21.97 -11.10 4.22
CA VAL A 187 22.66 -12.26 3.67
C VAL A 187 21.90 -13.57 3.92
N ASP A 188 20.63 -13.43 4.32
CA ASP A 188 19.69 -14.53 4.49
C ASP A 188 18.66 -14.59 3.33
N GLU A 189 17.68 -15.45 3.43
CA GLU A 189 16.65 -15.68 2.41
C GLU A 189 15.77 -14.45 2.05
N TYR A 190 15.94 -13.33 2.74
CA TYR A 190 15.24 -12.06 2.44
C TYR A 190 16.17 -11.01 1.80
N GLY A 191 17.39 -11.37 1.39
CA GLY A 191 18.34 -10.44 0.80
C GLY A 191 19.31 -11.11 -0.16
N GLY A 192 20.19 -10.32 -0.79
CA GLY A 192 21.09 -10.78 -1.83
C GLY A 192 20.50 -10.71 -3.22
N ASP A 193 20.18 -11.82 -3.86
CA ASP A 193 19.61 -11.86 -5.21
C ASP A 193 18.17 -11.32 -5.25
N LEU A 194 17.65 -11.08 -6.45
CA LEU A 194 16.33 -10.49 -6.65
C LEU A 194 15.21 -11.37 -6.10
N ASP A 195 15.27 -12.69 -6.24
CA ASP A 195 14.22 -13.58 -5.72
C ASP A 195 14.11 -13.50 -4.20
N ASN A 196 15.23 -13.44 -3.50
CA ASN A 196 15.27 -13.26 -2.05
C ASN A 196 14.75 -11.87 -1.64
N ARG A 197 15.12 -10.82 -2.38
CA ARG A 197 14.62 -9.46 -2.12
C ARG A 197 13.11 -9.33 -2.39
N MET A 198 12.56 -10.07 -3.35
CA MET A 198 11.12 -10.14 -3.64
C MET A 198 10.34 -11.00 -2.64
N ARG A 199 10.99 -11.83 -1.85
CA ARG A 199 10.33 -12.83 -0.97
C ARG A 199 9.27 -12.19 -0.08
N LEU A 200 9.59 -11.12 0.67
CA LEU A 200 8.60 -10.49 1.54
C LEU A 200 7.40 -9.94 0.76
N LEU A 201 7.62 -9.38 -0.43
CA LEU A 201 6.53 -8.88 -1.28
C LEU A 201 5.62 -10.03 -1.73
N ARG A 202 6.20 -11.15 -2.19
CA ARG A 202 5.44 -12.36 -2.57
C ARG A 202 4.69 -12.98 -1.39
N ASP A 203 5.34 -13.12 -0.25
CA ASP A 203 4.72 -13.63 0.99
C ASP A 203 3.54 -12.74 1.42
N THR A 204 3.67 -11.42 1.24
CA THR A 204 2.62 -10.43 1.53
C THR A 204 1.45 -10.61 0.57
N ILE A 205 1.67 -10.69 -0.74
CA ILE A 205 0.63 -10.91 -1.76
C ILE A 205 -0.12 -12.23 -1.48
N ALA A 206 0.62 -13.30 -1.24
CA ALA A 206 0.04 -14.61 -0.90
C ALA A 206 -0.79 -14.57 0.39
N SER A 207 -0.34 -13.82 1.41
CA SER A 207 -1.08 -13.62 2.66
C SER A 207 -2.40 -12.87 2.44
N VAL A 208 -2.39 -11.84 1.57
CA VAL A 208 -3.60 -11.09 1.18
C VAL A 208 -4.57 -12.00 0.44
N ARG A 209 -4.12 -12.68 -0.63
CA ARG A 209 -4.95 -13.61 -1.42
C ARG A 209 -5.53 -14.75 -0.59
N LYS A 210 -4.74 -15.32 0.30
CA LYS A 210 -5.21 -16.39 1.20
C LYS A 210 -6.42 -15.98 2.03
N ARG A 211 -6.51 -14.71 2.45
CA ARG A 211 -7.60 -14.21 3.31
C ARG A 211 -8.77 -13.64 2.52
N THR A 212 -8.53 -13.08 1.35
CA THR A 212 -9.56 -12.37 0.57
C THR A 212 -10.05 -13.16 -0.65
N GLY A 213 -9.28 -14.14 -1.10
CA GLY A 213 -9.60 -14.89 -2.33
C GLY A 213 -9.79 -13.96 -3.51
N SER A 214 -10.88 -14.14 -4.24
CA SER A 214 -11.32 -13.28 -5.35
C SER A 214 -12.31 -12.18 -4.93
N SER A 215 -12.58 -12.03 -3.63
CA SER A 215 -13.56 -11.04 -3.13
C SER A 215 -13.08 -9.60 -3.23
N LEU A 216 -11.76 -9.39 -3.29
CA LEU A 216 -11.15 -8.08 -3.51
C LEU A 216 -10.29 -8.09 -4.78
N ALA A 217 -10.27 -6.98 -5.50
CA ALA A 217 -9.18 -6.72 -6.43
C ALA A 217 -7.90 -6.46 -5.62
N VAL A 218 -6.78 -7.07 -6.02
CA VAL A 218 -5.48 -6.93 -5.34
C VAL A 218 -4.43 -6.42 -6.30
N GLY A 219 -3.80 -5.32 -5.96
CA GLY A 219 -2.68 -4.79 -6.72
C GLY A 219 -1.54 -4.32 -5.85
N ILE A 220 -0.49 -3.88 -6.52
CA ILE A 220 0.67 -3.25 -5.87
C ILE A 220 0.87 -1.84 -6.42
N ARG A 221 1.47 -0.98 -5.58
CA ARG A 221 2.06 0.27 -6.04
C ARG A 221 3.57 0.16 -5.93
N ILE A 222 4.27 0.35 -7.06
CA ILE A 222 5.72 0.19 -7.16
C ILE A 222 6.37 1.43 -7.77
N SER A 223 7.58 1.81 -7.33
CA SER A 223 8.36 2.85 -7.99
C SER A 223 8.96 2.26 -9.27
N GLY A 224 8.63 2.85 -10.43
CA GLY A 224 9.22 2.46 -11.73
C GLY A 224 10.68 2.87 -11.86
N ASP A 225 11.07 3.93 -11.13
CA ASP A 225 12.43 4.40 -10.95
C ASP A 225 12.48 5.13 -9.61
N GLU A 226 13.39 4.72 -8.72
CA GLU A 226 13.55 5.41 -7.42
C GLU A 226 14.32 6.72 -7.55
N LEU A 227 14.94 6.99 -8.70
CA LEU A 227 15.78 8.16 -8.99
C LEU A 227 16.98 8.31 -8.03
N ASN A 228 17.42 7.20 -7.44
CA ASN A 228 18.51 7.12 -6.48
C ASN A 228 19.60 6.20 -6.99
N VAL A 229 20.85 6.69 -7.02
CA VAL A 229 22.01 5.89 -7.47
C VAL A 229 22.17 4.62 -6.62
N GLY A 230 22.18 3.46 -7.28
CA GLY A 230 22.28 2.14 -6.64
C GLY A 230 21.02 1.68 -5.90
N GLY A 231 19.89 2.35 -6.14
CA GLY A 231 18.56 1.90 -5.73
C GLY A 231 18.00 0.86 -6.68
N LEU A 232 16.68 0.69 -6.67
CA LEU A 232 15.96 -0.15 -7.61
C LEU A 232 15.86 0.61 -8.95
N GLU A 233 16.50 0.08 -9.98
CA GLU A 233 16.57 0.70 -11.32
C GLU A 233 15.44 0.20 -12.22
N PRO A 234 15.05 0.96 -13.27
CA PRO A 234 13.90 0.63 -14.13
C PRO A 234 13.95 -0.78 -14.72
N GLU A 235 15.12 -1.24 -15.15
CA GLU A 235 15.29 -2.58 -15.74
C GLU A 235 14.96 -3.69 -14.71
N GLU A 236 15.37 -3.48 -13.47
CA GLU A 236 15.07 -4.43 -12.38
C GLU A 236 13.60 -4.36 -11.97
N VAL A 237 12.97 -3.18 -12.02
CA VAL A 237 11.52 -3.03 -11.78
C VAL A 237 10.70 -3.76 -12.83
N VAL A 238 11.09 -3.69 -14.10
CA VAL A 238 10.46 -4.46 -15.20
C VAL A 238 10.54 -5.94 -14.90
N GLU A 239 11.69 -6.45 -14.45
CA GLU A 239 11.86 -7.86 -14.07
C GLU A 239 10.99 -8.24 -12.86
N VAL A 240 10.91 -7.38 -11.82
CA VAL A 240 10.00 -7.58 -10.68
C VAL A 240 8.55 -7.69 -11.15
N CYS A 241 8.10 -6.75 -11.98
CA CYS A 241 6.73 -6.74 -12.49
C CYS A 241 6.43 -7.97 -13.37
N ALA A 242 7.38 -8.39 -14.20
CA ALA A 242 7.24 -9.59 -15.04
C ALA A 242 7.05 -10.85 -14.17
N ARG A 243 7.91 -11.04 -13.16
CA ARG A 243 7.81 -12.19 -12.25
C ARG A 243 6.52 -12.19 -11.44
N LEU A 244 6.06 -11.03 -10.96
CA LEU A 244 4.77 -10.92 -10.26
C LEU A 244 3.57 -11.17 -11.17
N ASN A 245 3.66 -10.79 -12.46
CA ASN A 245 2.66 -11.13 -13.46
C ASN A 245 2.59 -12.64 -13.71
N ASP A 246 3.75 -13.30 -13.80
CA ASP A 246 3.84 -14.75 -13.99
C ASP A 246 3.34 -15.53 -12.75
N ASP A 247 3.52 -14.98 -11.54
CA ASP A 247 2.94 -15.53 -10.31
C ASP A 247 1.39 -15.51 -10.35
N GLY A 248 0.75 -14.61 -11.14
CA GLY A 248 -0.69 -14.58 -11.43
C GLY A 248 -1.60 -14.16 -10.26
N GLU A 249 -1.03 -13.56 -9.22
CA GLU A 249 -1.77 -13.22 -8.00
C GLU A 249 -2.25 -11.76 -7.94
N LEU A 250 -1.88 -10.92 -8.92
CA LEU A 250 -2.23 -9.50 -8.99
C LEU A 250 -3.26 -9.21 -10.08
N ASP A 251 -4.17 -8.29 -9.81
CA ASP A 251 -5.14 -7.76 -10.77
C ASP A 251 -4.66 -6.46 -11.43
N PHE A 252 -3.74 -5.72 -10.79
CA PHE A 252 -3.19 -4.47 -11.33
C PHE A 252 -1.84 -4.12 -10.71
N ILE A 253 -1.10 -3.29 -11.43
CA ILE A 253 0.14 -2.66 -10.96
C ILE A 253 0.01 -1.15 -11.18
N ASP A 254 0.12 -0.36 -10.10
CA ASP A 254 0.21 1.11 -10.13
C ASP A 254 1.69 1.52 -10.09
N VAL A 255 2.14 2.25 -11.12
CA VAL A 255 3.55 2.65 -11.26
C VAL A 255 3.70 4.13 -10.97
N ILE A 256 4.64 4.45 -10.07
CA ILE A 256 4.99 5.84 -9.76
C ILE A 256 6.47 6.11 -10.01
N GLY A 257 6.87 7.37 -10.06
CA GLY A 257 8.27 7.80 -10.11
C GLY A 257 8.78 8.29 -8.77
N GLY A 258 10.07 8.05 -8.52
CA GLY A 258 10.78 8.55 -7.35
C GLY A 258 10.64 7.73 -6.08
N SER A 259 11.45 8.12 -5.10
CA SER A 259 11.41 7.64 -3.71
C SER A 259 11.23 8.84 -2.78
N MET A 260 10.87 8.61 -1.51
CA MET A 260 10.86 9.66 -0.50
C MET A 260 12.26 9.97 0.06
N THR A 261 13.26 9.29 -0.44
CA THR A 261 14.67 9.43 -0.01
C THR A 261 15.50 10.13 -1.06
#